data_d8023c075b1431db57153b41e7b0dddf
#
_entry.id   d8023c075b1431db57153b41e7b0dddf
#
_cell.length_a   1.000
_cell.length_b   1.000
_cell.length_c   1.000
_cell.angle_alpha   90.00
_cell.angle_beta   90.00
_cell.angle_gamma   90.00
#
_symmetry.space_group_name_H-M   'P 1'
#
loop_
_entity.id
_entity.type
_entity.pdbx_description
1 polymer ?
#
loop_
_entity_poly.entity_id
_entity_poly.type
_entity_poly.pdbx_seq_one_letter_code
_entity_poly.pdbx_strand_id
1 'polypeptide(L)'
;MYYTFDSRIRYSEIDHHRTITLPGIINYFQDCSTFQSEDIGYGVERFQTEGKAWVLSYWQVVVERYPKIGERVKVSTWATSFKGILAERNFQMVDESGQAVAYANSVWTFMDKQKGRPVKPGQDEIDAYGMEAPLEMHYEPRKIRLPEKMTDGETFKVR
;
A
#
# COMPACT_ATOMS: atom_id res chain seq x y z
N MET A 1 5.89 6.51 12.63
CA MET A 1 5.53 5.34 13.49
C MET A 1 5.37 4.11 12.60
N TYR A 2 6.13 3.05 12.88
CA TYR A 2 5.97 1.77 12.19
C TYR A 2 4.76 1.03 12.74
N TYR A 3 3.94 0.50 11.84
CA TYR A 3 2.92 -0.47 12.17
C TYR A 3 3.32 -1.83 11.61
N THR A 4 3.08 -2.89 12.36
CA THR A 4 3.52 -4.23 11.97
C THR A 4 2.53 -5.27 12.45
N PHE A 5 2.26 -6.27 11.63
CA PHE A 5 1.52 -7.47 12.04
C PHE A 5 2.19 -8.74 11.50
N ASP A 6 2.03 -9.83 12.23
CA ASP A 6 2.51 -11.16 11.84
C ASP A 6 1.40 -11.94 11.16
N SER A 7 1.74 -12.69 10.14
CA SER A 7 0.80 -13.56 9.43
C SER A 7 1.47 -14.85 8.94
N ARG A 8 0.65 -15.69 8.37
CA ARG A 8 1.06 -16.93 7.72
C ARG A 8 0.37 -17.02 6.36
N ILE A 9 1.12 -17.37 5.30
CA ILE A 9 0.55 -17.49 3.96
C ILE A 9 -0.52 -18.57 3.94
N ARG A 10 -1.75 -18.19 3.57
CA ARG A 10 -2.94 -19.03 3.62
C ARG A 10 -3.18 -19.73 2.28
N TYR A 11 -3.90 -20.84 2.31
CA TYR A 11 -4.28 -21.59 1.12
C TYR A 11 -5.07 -20.75 0.11
N SER A 12 -5.93 -19.84 0.58
CA SER A 12 -6.75 -18.95 -0.25
C SER A 12 -5.97 -17.88 -1.00
N GLU A 13 -4.68 -17.70 -0.71
CA GLU A 13 -3.83 -16.62 -1.24
C GLU A 13 -2.83 -17.13 -2.30
N ILE A 14 -2.77 -18.44 -2.51
CA ILE A 14 -1.78 -19.07 -3.38
C ILE A 14 -2.35 -19.46 -4.74
N ASP A 15 -1.45 -19.57 -5.70
CA ASP A 15 -1.73 -20.12 -7.03
C ASP A 15 -1.33 -21.62 -7.13
N HIS A 16 -1.33 -22.15 -8.35
CA HIS A 16 -0.97 -23.53 -8.64
C HIS A 16 0.52 -23.85 -8.37
N HIS A 17 1.38 -22.84 -8.24
CA HIS A 17 2.77 -23.00 -7.82
C HIS A 17 2.92 -23.09 -6.28
N ARG A 18 1.82 -23.01 -5.54
CA ARG A 18 1.79 -23.01 -4.07
C ARG A 18 2.49 -21.79 -3.47
N THR A 19 2.63 -20.71 -4.22
CA THR A 19 3.17 -19.43 -3.75
C THR A 19 2.06 -18.39 -3.72
N ILE A 20 2.22 -17.41 -2.82
CA ILE A 20 1.29 -16.28 -2.77
C ILE A 20 1.27 -15.55 -4.12
N THR A 21 0.12 -15.04 -4.51
CA THR A 21 -0.01 -14.24 -5.73
C THR A 21 0.39 -12.78 -5.49
N LEU A 22 0.71 -12.03 -6.54
CA LEU A 22 0.93 -10.59 -6.44
C LEU A 22 -0.28 -9.85 -5.83
N PRO A 23 -1.53 -10.11 -6.23
CA PRO A 23 -2.69 -9.55 -5.53
C PRO A 23 -2.74 -9.91 -4.05
N GLY A 24 -2.31 -11.11 -3.67
CA GLY A 24 -2.22 -11.53 -2.27
C GLY A 24 -1.22 -10.67 -1.47
N ILE A 25 -0.04 -10.38 -2.02
CA ILE A 25 0.95 -9.49 -1.41
C ILE A 25 0.36 -8.08 -1.24
N ILE A 26 -0.30 -7.55 -2.29
CA ILE A 26 -0.94 -6.23 -2.23
C ILE A 26 -2.03 -6.19 -1.16
N ASN A 27 -2.83 -7.25 -1.01
CA ASN A 27 -3.84 -7.33 0.04
C ASN A 27 -3.21 -7.26 1.44
N TYR A 28 -2.10 -7.95 1.68
CA TYR A 28 -1.36 -7.82 2.95
C TYR A 28 -0.90 -6.39 3.23
N PHE A 29 -0.43 -5.68 2.22
CA PHE A 29 -0.04 -4.28 2.36
C PHE A 29 -1.24 -3.37 2.64
N GLN A 30 -2.36 -3.60 1.95
CA GLN A 30 -3.60 -2.88 2.20
C GLN A 30 -4.14 -3.15 3.61
N ASP A 31 -4.19 -4.41 4.03
CA ASP A 31 -4.62 -4.78 5.37
C ASP A 31 -3.73 -4.10 6.43
N CYS A 32 -2.41 -4.10 6.24
CA CYS A 32 -1.45 -3.47 7.14
C CYS A 32 -1.74 -1.97 7.32
N SER A 33 -1.99 -1.24 6.24
CA SER A 33 -2.34 0.18 6.31
C SER A 33 -3.71 0.43 6.92
N THR A 34 -4.67 -0.45 6.67
CA THR A 34 -6.02 -0.36 7.24
C THR A 34 -5.98 -0.62 8.74
N PHE A 35 -5.29 -1.66 9.19
CA PHE A 35 -5.13 -1.95 10.61
C PHE A 35 -4.45 -0.79 11.36
N GLN A 36 -3.40 -0.19 10.79
CA GLN A 36 -2.81 1.01 11.38
C GLN A 36 -3.84 2.12 11.53
N SER A 37 -4.64 2.37 10.48
CA SER A 37 -5.66 3.42 10.51
C SER A 37 -6.73 3.16 11.56
N GLU A 38 -7.18 1.90 11.71
CA GLU A 38 -8.15 1.51 12.76
C GLU A 38 -7.57 1.74 14.16
N ASP A 39 -6.33 1.29 14.40
CA ASP A 39 -5.69 1.37 15.71
C ASP A 39 -5.44 2.81 16.18
N ILE A 40 -5.21 3.74 15.25
CA ILE A 40 -5.02 5.17 15.56
C ILE A 40 -6.33 5.97 15.49
N GLY A 41 -7.48 5.33 15.26
CA GLY A 41 -8.80 5.97 15.21
C GLY A 41 -9.13 6.72 13.91
N TYR A 42 -8.41 6.43 12.82
CA TYR A 42 -8.60 7.04 11.49
C TYR A 42 -9.10 6.02 10.45
N GLY A 43 -9.78 4.97 10.93
CA GLY A 43 -10.27 3.86 10.13
C GLY A 43 -11.61 4.12 9.42
N VAL A 44 -12.28 3.01 9.09
CA VAL A 44 -13.49 3.00 8.24
C VAL A 44 -14.67 3.78 8.88
N GLU A 45 -14.83 3.71 10.20
CA GLU A 45 -15.91 4.42 10.89
C GLU A 45 -15.77 5.94 10.74
N ARG A 46 -14.54 6.46 10.84
CA ARG A 46 -14.28 7.88 10.65
C ARG A 46 -14.59 8.33 9.21
N PHE A 47 -14.32 7.49 8.22
CA PHE A 47 -14.73 7.78 6.84
C PHE A 47 -16.25 7.93 6.71
N GLN A 48 -17.01 7.09 7.40
CA GLN A 48 -18.47 7.16 7.37
C GLN A 48 -19.00 8.43 8.03
N THR A 49 -18.41 8.85 9.15
CA THR A 49 -18.87 10.01 9.95
C THR A 49 -18.37 11.35 9.39
N GLU A 50 -17.10 11.46 9.04
CA GLU A 50 -16.49 12.71 8.58
C GLU A 50 -16.41 12.84 7.05
N GLY A 51 -16.54 11.73 6.33
CA GLY A 51 -16.47 11.70 4.88
C GLY A 51 -15.09 11.98 4.31
N LYS A 52 -14.02 11.77 5.09
CA LYS A 52 -12.63 11.97 4.67
C LYS A 52 -11.88 10.66 4.66
N ALA A 53 -11.06 10.45 3.63
CA ALA A 53 -10.25 9.24 3.52
C ALA A 53 -9.00 9.45 2.66
N TRP A 54 -8.01 8.64 2.92
CA TRP A 54 -6.87 8.43 2.03
C TRP A 54 -7.26 7.47 0.91
N VAL A 55 -7.13 7.93 -0.33
CA VAL A 55 -7.41 7.13 -1.53
C VAL A 55 -6.09 6.81 -2.21
N LEU A 56 -5.85 5.53 -2.42
CA LEU A 56 -4.66 5.05 -3.11
C LEU A 56 -4.65 5.54 -4.57
N SER A 57 -3.54 6.15 -4.97
CA SER A 57 -3.36 6.73 -6.31
C SER A 57 -2.28 6.03 -7.11
N TYR A 58 -1.32 5.36 -6.46
CA TYR A 58 -0.16 4.77 -7.11
C TYR A 58 0.46 3.68 -6.24
N TRP A 59 0.89 2.61 -6.89
CA TRP A 59 1.73 1.55 -6.34
C TRP A 59 2.99 1.34 -7.17
N GLN A 60 4.11 1.17 -6.47
CA GLN A 60 5.29 0.50 -6.97
C GLN A 60 5.58 -0.66 -6.03
N VAL A 61 5.46 -1.88 -6.53
CA VAL A 61 5.68 -3.10 -5.76
C VAL A 61 6.87 -3.85 -6.34
N VAL A 62 7.81 -4.20 -5.48
CA VAL A 62 8.96 -5.04 -5.82
C VAL A 62 8.82 -6.35 -5.06
N VAL A 63 8.89 -7.46 -5.78
CA VAL A 63 8.85 -8.81 -5.20
C VAL A 63 10.17 -9.51 -5.48
N GLU A 64 10.94 -9.73 -4.42
CA GLU A 64 12.21 -10.46 -4.48
C GLU A 64 11.96 -11.98 -4.54
N ARG A 65 10.96 -12.42 -3.82
CA ARG A 65 10.56 -13.83 -3.75
C ARG A 65 9.07 -13.92 -3.36
N TYR A 66 8.36 -14.82 -4.00
CA TYR A 66 6.99 -15.16 -3.60
C TYR A 66 7.01 -16.21 -2.48
N PRO A 67 6.59 -15.87 -1.25
CA PRO A 67 6.46 -16.84 -0.15
C PRO A 67 5.53 -18.00 -0.48
N LYS A 68 5.86 -19.19 0.03
CA LYS A 68 5.07 -20.41 -0.14
C LYS A 68 3.97 -20.51 0.90
N ILE A 69 2.97 -21.35 0.60
CA ILE A 69 1.94 -21.71 1.57
C ILE A 69 2.55 -22.13 2.91
N GLY A 70 2.00 -21.59 3.98
CA GLY A 70 2.40 -21.91 5.36
C GLY A 70 3.61 -21.16 5.87
N GLU A 71 4.39 -20.46 5.02
CA GLU A 71 5.46 -19.58 5.49
C GLU A 71 4.93 -18.49 6.39
N ARG A 72 5.66 -18.18 7.46
CA ARG A 72 5.38 -17.04 8.33
C ARG A 72 6.01 -15.78 7.74
N VAL A 73 5.29 -14.71 7.81
CA VAL A 73 5.72 -13.40 7.32
C VAL A 73 5.36 -12.33 8.32
N LYS A 74 6.18 -11.29 8.36
CA LYS A 74 5.91 -10.07 9.08
C LYS A 74 5.73 -8.94 8.08
N VAL A 75 4.61 -8.21 8.18
CA VAL A 75 4.25 -7.13 7.27
C VAL A 75 4.28 -5.82 8.04
N SER A 76 4.98 -4.85 7.50
CA SER A 76 5.15 -3.53 8.13
C SER A 76 4.76 -2.42 7.16
N THR A 77 4.30 -1.29 7.71
CA THR A 77 4.01 -0.06 6.96
C THR A 77 4.31 1.18 7.79
N TRP A 78 4.64 2.26 7.10
CA TRP A 78 4.84 3.60 7.70
C TRP A 78 4.69 4.69 6.65
N ALA A 79 4.21 5.86 7.07
CA ALA A 79 4.22 7.05 6.23
C ALA A 79 5.63 7.63 6.15
N THR A 80 6.02 8.09 4.96
CA THR A 80 7.35 8.66 4.69
C THR A 80 7.29 10.15 4.38
N SER A 81 6.17 10.63 3.85
CA SER A 81 5.97 12.06 3.61
C SER A 81 4.51 12.45 3.54
N PHE A 82 4.25 13.72 3.90
CA PHE A 82 2.98 14.41 3.64
C PHE A 82 3.26 15.72 2.91
N LYS A 83 2.74 15.88 1.69
CA LYS A 83 2.93 17.07 0.84
C LYS A 83 1.60 17.55 0.28
N GLY A 84 1.03 18.59 0.90
CA GLY A 84 -0.24 19.16 0.48
C GLY A 84 -1.40 18.17 0.65
N ILE A 85 -1.93 17.67 -0.46
CA ILE A 85 -3.02 16.68 -0.49
C ILE A 85 -2.53 15.24 -0.62
N LEU A 86 -1.21 15.04 -0.74
CA LEU A 86 -0.59 13.74 -1.01
C LEU A 86 0.18 13.24 0.21
N ALA A 87 0.19 11.93 0.39
CA ALA A 87 1.07 11.23 1.31
C ALA A 87 1.78 10.08 0.58
N GLU A 88 3.01 9.80 0.99
CA GLU A 88 3.76 8.63 0.57
C GLU A 88 3.88 7.65 1.74
N ARG A 89 3.81 6.37 1.41
CA ARG A 89 3.85 5.28 2.39
C ARG A 89 4.65 4.12 1.86
N ASN A 90 5.54 3.60 2.69
CA ASN A 90 6.26 2.38 2.39
C ASN A 90 5.64 1.16 3.09
N PHE A 91 5.92 0.01 2.49
CA PHE A 91 5.54 -1.31 3.00
C PHE A 91 6.71 -2.27 2.84
N GLN A 92 6.79 -3.23 3.75
CA GLN A 92 7.76 -4.30 3.68
C GLN A 92 7.15 -5.59 4.20
N MET A 93 7.42 -6.69 3.51
CA MET A 93 7.14 -8.05 3.97
C MET A 93 8.47 -8.77 4.15
N VAL A 94 8.71 -9.29 5.34
CA VAL A 94 9.91 -10.09 5.65
C VAL A 94 9.53 -11.51 6.05
N ASP A 95 10.40 -12.46 5.77
CA ASP A 95 10.25 -13.85 6.24
C ASP A 95 10.78 -14.04 7.67
N GLU A 96 10.72 -15.26 8.18
CA GLU A 96 11.18 -15.62 9.54
C GLU A 96 12.68 -15.35 9.75
N SER A 97 13.49 -15.30 8.69
CA SER A 97 14.91 -14.94 8.80
C SER A 97 15.15 -13.43 8.84
N GLY A 98 14.09 -12.61 8.67
CA GLY A 98 14.17 -11.17 8.59
C GLY A 98 14.54 -10.66 7.19
N GLN A 99 14.61 -11.53 6.18
CA GLN A 99 14.91 -11.14 4.82
C GLN A 99 13.64 -10.57 4.14
N ALA A 100 13.79 -9.41 3.49
CA ALA A 100 12.70 -8.83 2.71
C ALA A 100 12.36 -9.73 1.52
N VAL A 101 11.08 -10.12 1.41
CA VAL A 101 10.55 -10.90 0.29
C VAL A 101 9.74 -10.04 -0.67
N ALA A 102 9.17 -8.94 -0.17
CA ALA A 102 8.52 -7.92 -0.97
C ALA A 102 8.56 -6.57 -0.25
N TYR A 103 8.56 -5.49 -1.02
CA TYR A 103 8.45 -4.14 -0.48
C TYR A 103 7.77 -3.23 -1.50
N ALA A 104 7.28 -2.09 -1.03
CA ALA A 104 6.53 -1.20 -1.90
C ALA A 104 6.61 0.26 -1.46
N ASN A 105 6.46 1.14 -2.46
CA ASN A 105 6.08 2.52 -2.28
C ASN A 105 4.67 2.76 -2.79
N SER A 106 3.91 3.60 -2.11
CA SER A 106 2.57 3.98 -2.51
C SER A 106 2.34 5.47 -2.32
N VAL A 107 1.47 6.03 -3.16
CA VAL A 107 1.05 7.43 -3.07
C VAL A 107 -0.45 7.48 -2.84
N TRP A 108 -0.85 8.27 -1.87
CA TRP A 108 -2.22 8.43 -1.42
C TRP A 108 -2.66 9.87 -1.56
N THR A 109 -3.92 10.07 -1.92
CA THR A 109 -4.56 11.39 -2.03
C THR A 109 -5.62 11.51 -0.95
N PHE A 110 -5.56 12.58 -0.15
CA PHE A 110 -6.57 12.83 0.88
C PHE A 110 -7.82 13.46 0.26
N MET A 111 -8.94 12.76 0.36
CA MET A 111 -10.20 13.11 -0.27
C MET A 111 -11.25 13.51 0.75
N ASP A 112 -12.04 14.51 0.40
CA ASP A 112 -13.26 14.89 1.11
C ASP A 112 -14.47 14.47 0.24
N LYS A 113 -15.25 13.50 0.73
CA LYS A 113 -16.43 12.96 0.04
C LYS A 113 -17.53 14.02 -0.15
N GLN A 114 -17.70 14.90 0.83
CA GLN A 114 -18.76 15.93 0.77
C GLN A 114 -18.43 16.99 -0.28
N LYS A 115 -17.14 17.35 -0.39
CA LYS A 115 -16.67 18.31 -1.39
C LYS A 115 -16.39 17.68 -2.75
N GLY A 116 -16.31 16.34 -2.83
CA GLY A 116 -15.98 15.61 -4.04
C GLY A 116 -14.59 15.92 -4.61
N ARG A 117 -13.64 16.36 -3.78
CA ARG A 117 -12.32 16.79 -4.22
C ARG A 117 -11.23 16.52 -3.18
N PRO A 118 -9.94 16.49 -3.61
CA PRO A 118 -8.81 16.44 -2.69
C PRO A 118 -8.78 17.66 -1.76
N VAL A 119 -8.39 17.41 -0.51
CA VAL A 119 -8.18 18.42 0.53
C VAL A 119 -6.88 18.14 1.28
N LYS A 120 -6.38 19.15 2.00
CA LYS A 120 -5.22 18.92 2.89
C LYS A 120 -5.69 18.21 4.16
N PRO A 121 -4.94 17.20 4.64
CA PRO A 121 -5.18 16.62 5.97
C PRO A 121 -4.91 17.66 7.06
N GLY A 122 -5.56 17.50 8.20
CA GLY A 122 -5.23 18.25 9.41
C GLY A 122 -3.89 17.86 10.00
N GLN A 123 -3.32 18.71 10.85
CA GLN A 123 -2.04 18.40 11.52
C GLN A 123 -2.21 17.22 12.49
N ASP A 124 -3.35 17.11 13.15
CA ASP A 124 -3.72 16.00 14.03
C ASP A 124 -3.66 14.63 13.31
N GLU A 125 -4.10 14.60 12.05
CA GLU A 125 -4.03 13.39 11.24
C GLU A 125 -2.59 13.04 10.86
N ILE A 126 -1.80 14.03 10.43
CA ILE A 126 -0.38 13.84 10.11
C ILE A 126 0.39 13.33 11.35
N ASP A 127 0.13 13.92 12.50
CA ASP A 127 0.78 13.57 13.77
C ASP A 127 0.40 12.14 14.24
N ALA A 128 -0.86 11.73 14.01
CA ALA A 128 -1.33 10.40 14.37
C ALA A 128 -0.62 9.29 13.58
N TYR A 129 -0.42 9.48 12.27
CA TYR A 129 0.36 8.54 11.46
C TYR A 129 1.87 8.63 11.75
N GLY A 130 2.38 9.83 12.02
CA GLY A 130 3.81 10.11 12.11
C GLY A 130 4.52 9.89 10.77
N MET A 131 5.83 10.10 10.76
CA MET A 131 6.68 9.87 9.59
C MET A 131 7.95 9.14 9.98
N GLU A 132 8.44 8.30 9.09
CA GLU A 132 9.70 7.58 9.21
C GLU A 132 10.52 7.72 7.92
N ALA A 133 11.79 7.37 8.00
CA ALA A 133 12.67 7.38 6.83
C ALA A 133 12.14 6.45 5.74
N PRO A 134 12.23 6.85 4.46
CA PRO A 134 11.84 5.97 3.36
C PRO A 134 12.79 4.77 3.25
N LEU A 135 12.29 3.67 2.67
CA LEU A 135 13.10 2.51 2.31
C LEU A 135 14.20 2.92 1.33
N GLU A 136 15.35 2.27 1.46
CA GLU A 136 16.39 2.33 0.43
C GLU A 136 15.99 1.45 -0.75
N MET A 137 15.35 2.06 -1.74
CA MET A 137 14.92 1.40 -2.98
C MET A 137 14.97 2.38 -4.15
N HIS A 138 14.94 1.86 -5.37
CA HIS A 138 14.71 2.70 -6.53
C HIS A 138 13.25 3.15 -6.58
N TYR A 139 13.02 4.46 -6.61
CA TYR A 139 11.68 5.05 -6.70
C TYR A 139 11.37 5.44 -8.13
N GLU A 140 10.37 4.79 -8.72
CA GLU A 140 9.86 5.13 -10.03
C GLU A 140 9.00 6.41 -9.99
N PRO A 141 9.05 7.23 -11.04
CA PRO A 141 8.18 8.41 -11.13
C PRO A 141 6.70 7.99 -11.13
N ARG A 142 5.88 8.65 -10.31
CA ARG A 142 4.43 8.41 -10.27
C ARG A 142 3.77 8.58 -11.65
N LYS A 143 4.28 9.50 -12.48
CA LYS A 143 3.74 9.75 -13.82
C LYS A 143 4.28 8.71 -14.79
N ILE A 144 3.45 7.75 -15.16
CA ILE A 144 3.76 6.76 -16.20
C ILE A 144 3.78 7.49 -17.55
N ARG A 145 4.89 7.35 -18.27
CA ARG A 145 5.01 7.87 -19.65
C ARG A 145 4.32 6.89 -20.58
N LEU A 146 3.33 7.36 -21.32
CA LEU A 146 2.74 6.59 -22.40
C LEU A 146 3.68 6.61 -23.61
N PRO A 147 3.79 5.50 -24.37
CA PRO A 147 4.53 5.49 -25.63
C PRO A 147 3.87 6.43 -26.63
N GLU A 148 4.70 7.13 -27.42
CA GLU A 148 4.20 8.10 -28.43
C GLU A 148 3.40 7.41 -29.55
N LYS A 149 3.68 6.15 -29.86
CA LYS A 149 2.93 5.31 -30.80
C LYS A 149 2.84 3.88 -30.25
N MET A 150 1.64 3.36 -30.18
CA MET A 150 1.40 1.92 -29.99
C MET A 150 1.34 1.28 -31.39
N THR A 151 2.39 0.59 -31.78
CA THR A 151 2.48 -0.05 -33.12
C THR A 151 2.01 -1.50 -33.10
N ASP A 152 2.06 -2.18 -31.94
CA ASP A 152 1.70 -3.58 -31.77
C ASP A 152 0.94 -3.76 -30.45
N GLY A 153 -0.37 -3.52 -30.50
CA GLY A 153 -1.24 -3.69 -29.33
C GLY A 153 -2.36 -4.67 -29.62
N GLU A 154 -2.57 -5.62 -28.72
CA GLU A 154 -3.80 -6.40 -28.69
C GLU A 154 -4.91 -5.61 -27.98
N THR A 155 -6.10 -5.60 -28.56
CA THR A 155 -7.27 -4.95 -27.96
C THR A 155 -8.08 -5.98 -27.20
N PHE A 156 -8.20 -5.79 -25.89
CA PHE A 156 -9.06 -6.61 -25.03
C PHE A 156 -10.36 -5.88 -24.74
N LYS A 157 -11.47 -6.60 -24.87
CA LYS A 157 -12.77 -6.10 -24.44
C LYS A 157 -12.94 -6.43 -22.96
N VAL A 158 -12.91 -5.43 -22.11
CA VAL A 158 -13.21 -5.59 -20.68
C VAL A 158 -14.71 -5.83 -20.53
N ARG A 159 -15.08 -6.90 -19.80
CA ARG A 159 -16.47 -7.25 -19.51
C ARG A 159 -16.92 -6.57 -18.22
#